data_80ca10730ff86abd4f2000596bbbbbe2
#
_entry.id   80ca10730ff86abd4f2000596bbbbbe2
#
_cell.length_a   1.000
_cell.length_b   1.000
_cell.length_c   1.000
_cell.angle_alpha   90.00
_cell.angle_beta   90.00
_cell.angle_gamma   90.00
#
_symmetry.space_group_name_H-M   'P 1'
#
loop_
_entity.id
_entity.type
_entity.pdbx_description
1 polymer ?
#
loop_
_entity_poly.entity_id
_entity_poly.type
_entity_poly.pdbx_seq_one_letter_code
_entity_poly.pdbx_strand_id
1 'polypeptide(L)'
;MIGTKLAHYTITGELGAGGMGEVWRAEDEKLGREVALKVLPTEFARDGQRLERFQREAKVRASLNHTNIAHLYGLETVASGSGSGSGTGSNSDADDNSKFKIQHSELTVPAVTFLVMELVEGEDLSERISRGPIPVDEAIPIALQIAEALEAAHEAGIVHRDLKPANIKLAEDGTVKVLDFGLAKAWDTGSSDSDLSLSPTLTQHATAAGVILGTAAYMSPEQARGKQVDRRADIWAFGVVLWEMLTGTALFGGETVTDVLAAILTSDPDVQALPGGTPVRVRRLIERCLRKEPRTRLQWIGDARLELSEAEPDGAPVEVGPAPGIGRIGLVVGLIGIILAGVALGFVLLRHPGAGIEQPLYVEISEAAFKEYTNTAISPDGRWLAYVRGEDLGELHLRSLDSFDVRTVPDTPDVENPFFSPDGKWVAFFDPVADGIGKVPLSGGSPIHLPGVAIATSFNTGAWHPDGLLIISGAVVDGRAWSGLAVVSESGGVATALTTPEGPDELYHHEPCVVPGTGWVLYTLETSLDYQ
;
A
#
# COMPACT_ATOMS: atom_id res chain seq x y z
N MET A 1 -10.35 -35.23 3.42
CA MET A 1 -10.32 -34.75 4.84
C MET A 1 -11.70 -34.70 5.51
N ILE A 2 -12.79 -35.06 4.84
CA ILE A 2 -14.16 -35.04 5.43
C ILE A 2 -14.22 -35.94 6.67
N GLY A 3 -14.82 -35.45 7.75
CA GLY A 3 -14.87 -36.11 9.06
C GLY A 3 -13.61 -35.95 9.93
N THR A 4 -12.54 -35.31 9.41
CA THR A 4 -11.33 -35.02 10.18
C THR A 4 -11.55 -33.78 11.05
N LYS A 5 -10.98 -33.80 12.25
CA LYS A 5 -11.01 -32.68 13.18
C LYS A 5 -9.70 -31.93 13.18
N LEU A 6 -9.75 -30.63 12.89
CA LEU A 6 -8.62 -29.70 13.03
C LEU A 6 -8.89 -28.75 14.20
N ALA A 7 -8.18 -28.86 15.31
CA ALA A 7 -8.48 -28.19 16.57
C ALA A 7 -9.93 -28.49 17.02
N HIS A 8 -10.80 -27.50 16.99
CA HIS A 8 -12.22 -27.58 17.34
C HIS A 8 -13.15 -27.46 16.12
N TYR A 9 -12.58 -27.55 14.92
CA TYR A 9 -13.33 -27.52 13.65
C TYR A 9 -13.45 -28.92 13.10
N THR A 10 -14.68 -29.34 12.82
CA THR A 10 -14.98 -30.63 12.17
C THR A 10 -15.25 -30.39 10.68
N ILE A 11 -14.41 -30.96 9.82
CA ILE A 11 -14.54 -30.81 8.35
C ILE A 11 -15.79 -31.56 7.87
N THR A 12 -16.73 -30.84 7.25
CA THR A 12 -18.00 -31.35 6.78
C THR A 12 -18.10 -31.51 5.26
N GLY A 13 -17.28 -30.75 4.50
CA GLY A 13 -17.31 -30.80 3.04
C GLY A 13 -16.08 -30.16 2.40
N GLU A 14 -15.90 -30.37 1.11
CA GLU A 14 -14.91 -29.70 0.29
C GLU A 14 -15.56 -28.52 -0.43
N LEU A 15 -14.93 -27.34 -0.41
CA LEU A 15 -15.39 -26.15 -1.13
C LEU A 15 -14.57 -25.88 -2.40
N GLY A 16 -13.31 -26.32 -2.43
CA GLY A 16 -12.45 -26.19 -3.59
C GLY A 16 -10.99 -26.46 -3.28
N ALA A 17 -10.23 -26.73 -4.33
CA ALA A 17 -8.78 -26.89 -4.27
C ALA A 17 -8.12 -26.01 -5.35
N GLY A 18 -7.05 -25.32 -5.01
CA GLY A 18 -6.32 -24.44 -5.94
C GLY A 18 -4.85 -24.30 -5.59
N GLY A 19 -4.13 -23.50 -6.37
CA GLY A 19 -2.69 -23.28 -6.19
C GLY A 19 -2.28 -22.71 -4.82
N MET A 20 -3.22 -22.14 -4.07
CA MET A 20 -3.01 -21.56 -2.72
C MET A 20 -3.51 -22.45 -1.58
N GLY A 21 -3.78 -23.74 -1.84
CA GLY A 21 -4.24 -24.69 -0.83
C GLY A 21 -5.66 -25.19 -1.08
N GLU A 22 -6.13 -26.01 -0.16
CA GLU A 22 -7.46 -26.61 -0.17
C GLU A 22 -8.40 -25.81 0.74
N VAL A 23 -9.63 -25.58 0.29
CA VAL A 23 -10.66 -24.89 1.07
C VAL A 23 -11.74 -25.88 1.45
N TRP A 24 -12.03 -25.95 2.75
CA TRP A 24 -12.95 -26.93 3.34
C TRP A 24 -14.08 -26.23 4.09
N ARG A 25 -15.29 -26.76 3.98
CA ARG A 25 -16.41 -26.43 4.88
C ARG A 25 -16.18 -27.15 6.21
N ALA A 26 -16.36 -26.45 7.32
CA ALA A 26 -16.22 -27.03 8.64
C ALA A 26 -17.21 -26.42 9.63
N GLU A 27 -17.52 -27.19 10.67
CA GLU A 27 -18.30 -26.75 11.82
C GLU A 27 -17.35 -26.33 12.96
N ASP A 28 -17.46 -25.10 13.43
CA ASP A 28 -16.83 -24.59 14.65
C ASP A 28 -17.64 -25.08 15.86
N GLU A 29 -17.20 -26.15 16.48
CA GLU A 29 -17.92 -26.78 17.61
C GLU A 29 -18.00 -25.88 18.86
N LYS A 30 -17.11 -24.89 19.00
CA LYS A 30 -17.12 -23.96 20.14
C LYS A 30 -18.19 -22.89 19.99
N LEU A 31 -18.38 -22.40 18.77
CA LEU A 31 -19.31 -21.31 18.49
C LEU A 31 -20.60 -21.77 17.81
N GLY A 32 -20.70 -23.05 17.41
CA GLY A 32 -21.88 -23.62 16.78
C GLY A 32 -22.21 -22.98 15.43
N ARG A 33 -21.21 -22.70 14.63
CA ARG A 33 -21.36 -22.05 13.30
C ARG A 33 -20.54 -22.76 12.24
N GLU A 34 -20.96 -22.63 10.98
CA GLU A 34 -20.18 -23.08 9.85
C GLU A 34 -19.13 -22.04 9.44
N VAL A 35 -17.97 -22.51 9.00
CA VAL A 35 -16.82 -21.70 8.58
C VAL A 35 -16.17 -22.32 7.35
N ALA A 36 -15.41 -21.51 6.60
CA ALA A 36 -14.51 -21.97 5.58
C ALA A 36 -13.10 -22.06 6.16
N LEU A 37 -12.44 -23.22 5.99
CA LEU A 37 -11.05 -23.46 6.40
C LEU A 37 -10.19 -23.53 5.15
N LYS A 38 -9.23 -22.59 5.01
CA LYS A 38 -8.23 -22.62 3.94
C LYS A 38 -6.93 -23.17 4.49
N VAL A 39 -6.62 -24.42 4.14
CA VAL A 39 -5.43 -25.13 4.60
C VAL A 39 -4.24 -24.71 3.76
N LEU A 40 -3.18 -24.21 4.44
CA LEU A 40 -1.96 -23.76 3.77
C LEU A 40 -1.07 -24.97 3.42
N PRO A 41 -0.35 -24.96 2.28
CA PRO A 41 0.57 -26.01 1.93
C PRO A 41 1.65 -26.19 2.99
N THR A 42 2.05 -27.45 3.20
CA THR A 42 3.02 -27.85 4.25
C THR A 42 4.39 -27.20 4.06
N GLU A 43 4.77 -26.90 2.82
CA GLU A 43 6.03 -26.23 2.48
C GLU A 43 6.05 -24.78 3.01
N PHE A 44 4.91 -24.11 3.00
CA PHE A 44 4.76 -22.78 3.54
C PHE A 44 4.88 -22.75 5.07
N ALA A 45 4.30 -23.74 5.75
CA ALA A 45 4.34 -23.84 7.21
C ALA A 45 5.75 -24.12 7.77
N ARG A 46 6.70 -24.58 6.94
CA ARG A 46 8.08 -24.85 7.35
C ARG A 46 8.98 -23.63 7.36
N ASP A 47 8.64 -22.57 6.66
CA ASP A 47 9.40 -21.33 6.63
C ASP A 47 8.89 -20.36 7.72
N GLY A 48 9.58 -20.32 8.86
CA GLY A 48 9.18 -19.52 10.02
C GLY A 48 9.08 -18.02 9.72
N GLN A 49 9.98 -17.47 8.89
CA GLN A 49 9.95 -16.05 8.54
C GLN A 49 8.76 -15.71 7.63
N ARG A 50 8.42 -16.58 6.68
CA ARG A 50 7.22 -16.43 5.84
C ARG A 50 5.95 -16.52 6.68
N LEU A 51 5.90 -17.48 7.60
CA LEU A 51 4.74 -17.66 8.48
C LEU A 51 4.53 -16.45 9.39
N GLU A 52 5.58 -15.86 9.97
CA GLU A 52 5.48 -14.65 10.79
C GLU A 52 4.97 -13.44 9.99
N ARG A 53 5.46 -13.22 8.76
CA ARG A 53 4.96 -12.16 7.89
C ARG A 53 3.49 -12.38 7.54
N PHE A 54 3.14 -13.60 7.16
CA PHE A 54 1.76 -13.98 6.87
C PHE A 54 0.83 -13.74 8.07
N GLN A 55 1.28 -14.07 9.29
CA GLN A 55 0.52 -13.82 10.52
C GLN A 55 0.28 -12.33 10.77
N ARG A 56 1.28 -11.47 10.52
CA ARG A 56 1.11 -10.01 10.62
C ARG A 56 0.09 -9.50 9.61
N GLU A 57 0.20 -9.93 8.37
CA GLU A 57 -0.73 -9.55 7.32
C GLU A 57 -2.15 -10.10 7.57
N ALA A 58 -2.29 -11.32 8.06
CA ALA A 58 -3.58 -11.89 8.45
C ALA A 58 -4.25 -11.09 9.58
N LYS A 59 -3.48 -10.60 10.56
CA LYS A 59 -3.99 -9.72 11.64
C LYS A 59 -4.55 -8.41 11.11
N VAL A 60 -3.87 -7.77 10.16
CA VAL A 60 -4.36 -6.53 9.53
C VAL A 60 -5.66 -6.80 8.76
N ARG A 61 -5.75 -7.93 8.05
CA ARG A 61 -6.98 -8.30 7.31
C ARG A 61 -8.13 -8.69 8.22
N ALA A 62 -7.85 -9.34 9.35
CA ALA A 62 -8.88 -9.68 10.33
C ALA A 62 -9.55 -8.44 10.96
N SER A 63 -8.93 -7.25 10.86
CA SER A 63 -9.56 -5.99 11.27
C SER A 63 -10.52 -5.42 10.23
N LEU A 64 -10.50 -5.91 8.99
CA LEU A 64 -11.48 -5.52 7.98
C LEU A 64 -12.85 -6.12 8.32
N ASN A 65 -13.81 -5.25 8.59
CA ASN A 65 -15.20 -5.61 8.79
C ASN A 65 -16.08 -4.77 7.87
N HIS A 66 -16.52 -5.37 6.76
CA HIS A 66 -17.36 -4.71 5.77
C HIS A 66 -18.37 -5.71 5.18
N THR A 67 -19.58 -5.23 4.89
CA THR A 67 -20.67 -6.09 4.37
C THR A 67 -20.26 -6.87 3.13
N ASN A 68 -19.48 -6.26 2.24
CA ASN A 68 -19.08 -6.83 0.96
C ASN A 68 -17.69 -7.50 0.98
N ILE A 69 -17.11 -7.73 2.16
CA ILE A 69 -15.85 -8.46 2.34
C ILE A 69 -16.11 -9.69 3.19
N ALA A 70 -15.65 -10.86 2.76
CA ALA A 70 -15.70 -12.06 3.58
C ALA A 70 -14.76 -11.93 4.78
N HIS A 71 -15.30 -12.13 5.98
CA HIS A 71 -14.56 -11.89 7.20
C HIS A 71 -13.50 -12.98 7.46
N LEU A 72 -12.28 -12.57 7.83
CA LEU A 72 -11.23 -13.45 8.30
C LEU A 72 -11.30 -13.56 9.83
N TYR A 73 -11.69 -14.72 10.36
CA TYR A 73 -11.83 -14.94 11.80
C TYR A 73 -10.51 -15.19 12.50
N GLY A 74 -9.55 -15.82 11.82
CA GLY A 74 -8.25 -16.12 12.42
C GLY A 74 -7.33 -16.98 11.57
N LEU A 75 -6.15 -17.19 12.11
CA LEU A 75 -5.14 -18.12 11.61
C LEU A 75 -4.75 -19.06 12.74
N GLU A 76 -4.87 -20.37 12.52
CA GLU A 76 -4.55 -21.39 13.51
C GLU A 76 -3.51 -22.38 13.00
N THR A 77 -2.73 -22.92 13.92
CA THR A 77 -1.74 -23.98 13.64
C THR A 77 -1.93 -25.12 14.60
N VAL A 78 -2.10 -26.33 14.08
CA VAL A 78 -2.33 -27.54 14.87
C VAL A 78 -1.25 -28.57 14.54
N ALA A 79 -0.66 -29.21 15.57
CA ALA A 79 0.22 -30.35 15.37
C ALA A 79 -0.62 -31.55 14.88
N SER A 80 -0.21 -32.16 13.76
CA SER A 80 -0.91 -33.31 13.19
C SER A 80 -0.70 -34.50 14.12
N GLY A 81 -1.66 -34.78 15.03
CA GLY A 81 -1.53 -35.94 15.92
C GLY A 81 -2.30 -35.92 17.25
N SER A 82 -3.11 -34.87 17.54
CA SER A 82 -3.92 -34.90 18.77
C SER A 82 -5.28 -35.56 18.56
N GLY A 83 -5.28 -36.86 18.35
CA GLY A 83 -6.44 -37.71 18.63
C GLY A 83 -6.61 -37.82 20.16
N SER A 84 -7.75 -37.39 20.67
CA SER A 84 -8.13 -37.43 22.07
C SER A 84 -8.03 -38.84 22.64
N GLY A 85 -7.04 -39.05 23.52
CA GLY A 85 -6.98 -40.20 24.43
C GLY A 85 -6.97 -39.67 25.86
N SER A 86 -8.11 -39.59 26.50
CA SER A 86 -8.23 -39.41 27.95
C SER A 86 -7.75 -40.67 28.64
N GLY A 87 -6.62 -40.61 29.31
CA GLY A 87 -6.10 -41.65 30.15
C GLY A 87 -5.65 -41.08 31.48
N THR A 88 -6.53 -41.10 32.47
CA THR A 88 -6.20 -40.95 33.89
C THR A 88 -5.42 -42.15 34.35
N GLY A 89 -4.29 -41.96 35.01
CA GLY A 89 -3.51 -43.02 35.60
C GLY A 89 -2.44 -42.48 36.53
N SER A 90 -2.70 -42.64 37.83
CA SER A 90 -1.95 -42.21 38.99
C SER A 90 -0.63 -43.00 39.21
N ASN A 91 0.34 -42.31 39.81
CA ASN A 91 1.38 -42.69 40.78
C ASN A 91 1.96 -44.12 40.84
N SER A 92 3.25 -44.29 40.82
CA SER A 92 4.05 -44.56 42.02
C SER A 92 5.50 -45.01 41.67
N ASP A 93 6.41 -44.38 42.36
CA ASP A 93 7.69 -44.85 42.94
C ASP A 93 8.68 -45.80 42.24
N ALA A 94 9.92 -45.34 42.34
CA ALA A 94 11.15 -46.00 42.68
C ALA A 94 12.07 -46.56 41.58
N ASP A 95 13.29 -45.99 41.61
CA ASP A 95 14.64 -46.55 41.40
C ASP A 95 14.88 -47.54 40.26
N ASP A 96 15.73 -47.22 39.34
CA ASP A 96 17.09 -47.72 39.27
C ASP A 96 17.88 -47.26 38.04
N ASN A 97 19.14 -47.16 38.25
CA ASN A 97 20.22 -46.66 37.46
C ASN A 97 20.52 -47.54 36.24
N SER A 98 20.26 -47.10 35.02
CA SER A 98 21.03 -47.59 33.86
C SER A 98 21.05 -46.57 32.72
N LYS A 99 22.27 -46.14 32.39
CA LYS A 99 22.60 -45.23 31.28
C LYS A 99 22.24 -45.85 29.93
N PHE A 100 21.11 -45.43 29.37
CA PHE A 100 20.89 -45.51 27.93
C PHE A 100 20.61 -44.12 27.41
N LYS A 101 21.56 -43.53 26.66
CA LYS A 101 21.33 -42.35 25.83
C LYS A 101 20.43 -42.75 24.66
N ILE A 102 19.13 -42.55 24.81
CA ILE A 102 18.23 -42.53 23.67
C ILE A 102 18.39 -41.15 23.05
N GLN A 103 19.01 -41.09 21.87
CA GLN A 103 18.89 -39.96 20.99
C GLN A 103 17.41 -39.88 20.58
N HIS A 104 16.66 -38.95 21.19
CA HIS A 104 15.37 -38.55 20.66
C HIS A 104 15.64 -37.81 19.35
N SER A 105 15.53 -38.53 18.23
CA SER A 105 15.15 -37.88 16.98
C SER A 105 13.71 -37.39 17.19
N GLU A 106 13.54 -36.11 17.44
CA GLU A 106 12.24 -35.49 17.37
C GLU A 106 11.69 -35.70 15.95
N LEU A 107 10.80 -36.68 15.82
CA LEU A 107 9.91 -36.78 14.68
C LEU A 107 9.01 -35.57 14.78
N THR A 108 9.39 -34.47 14.09
CA THR A 108 8.57 -33.27 13.93
C THR A 108 7.35 -33.70 13.13
N VAL A 109 6.24 -33.94 13.82
CA VAL A 109 4.94 -34.18 13.20
C VAL A 109 4.60 -32.89 12.45
N PRO A 110 4.32 -32.93 11.14
CA PRO A 110 4.10 -31.71 10.38
C PRO A 110 2.87 -30.96 10.92
N ALA A 111 3.10 -29.72 11.35
CA ALA A 111 2.02 -28.84 11.79
C ALA A 111 1.18 -28.41 10.58
N VAL A 112 -0.13 -28.43 10.74
CA VAL A 112 -1.08 -27.92 9.73
C VAL A 112 -1.49 -26.50 10.12
N THR A 113 -1.23 -25.54 9.25
CA THR A 113 -1.65 -24.14 9.42
C THR A 113 -2.82 -23.85 8.47
N PHE A 114 -3.85 -23.21 8.97
CA PHE A 114 -5.05 -22.89 8.20
C PHE A 114 -5.67 -21.56 8.62
N LEU A 115 -6.31 -20.89 7.65
CA LEU A 115 -7.14 -19.71 7.87
C LEU A 115 -8.56 -20.13 8.17
N VAL A 116 -9.20 -19.43 9.10
CA VAL A 116 -10.63 -19.58 9.43
C VAL A 116 -11.35 -18.35 8.91
N MET A 117 -12.30 -18.56 8.00
CA MET A 117 -12.99 -17.48 7.29
C MET A 117 -14.50 -17.65 7.35
N GLU A 118 -15.21 -16.58 7.07
CA GLU A 118 -16.66 -16.61 6.84
C GLU A 118 -16.99 -17.59 5.70
N LEU A 119 -17.91 -18.51 5.96
CA LEU A 119 -18.50 -19.32 4.92
C LEU A 119 -19.56 -18.49 4.20
N VAL A 120 -19.31 -18.13 2.96
CA VAL A 120 -20.26 -17.40 2.11
C VAL A 120 -21.00 -18.40 1.23
N GLU A 121 -22.30 -18.54 1.45
CA GLU A 121 -23.17 -19.35 0.60
C GLU A 121 -23.53 -18.58 -0.67
N GLY A 122 -23.81 -19.30 -1.75
CA GLY A 122 -24.12 -18.74 -3.05
C GLY A 122 -23.14 -19.17 -4.13
N GLU A 123 -23.43 -18.80 -5.37
CA GLU A 123 -22.57 -19.06 -6.51
C GLU A 123 -21.42 -18.03 -6.59
N ASP A 124 -20.34 -18.37 -7.25
CA ASP A 124 -19.34 -17.34 -7.57
C ASP A 124 -19.67 -16.63 -8.90
N LEU A 125 -19.09 -15.46 -9.08
CA LEU A 125 -19.36 -14.62 -10.24
C LEU A 125 -18.90 -15.29 -11.55
N SER A 126 -17.92 -16.21 -11.51
CA SER A 126 -17.49 -16.96 -12.70
C SER A 126 -18.55 -17.95 -13.15
N GLU A 127 -19.22 -18.62 -12.22
CA GLU A 127 -20.36 -19.49 -12.49
C GLU A 127 -21.54 -18.70 -13.08
N ARG A 128 -21.80 -17.48 -12.55
CA ARG A 128 -22.84 -16.59 -13.09
C ARG A 128 -22.54 -16.14 -14.52
N ILE A 129 -21.28 -15.71 -14.78
CA ILE A 129 -20.83 -15.26 -16.11
C ILE A 129 -20.83 -16.41 -17.12
N SER A 130 -20.53 -17.66 -16.71
CA SER A 130 -20.52 -18.83 -17.58
C SER A 130 -21.86 -19.09 -18.27
N ARG A 131 -22.97 -18.60 -17.70
CA ARG A 131 -24.32 -18.69 -18.26
C ARG A 131 -24.64 -17.61 -19.30
N GLY A 132 -23.69 -16.68 -19.53
CA GLY A 132 -23.80 -15.59 -20.47
C GLY A 132 -23.67 -14.20 -19.82
N PRO A 133 -23.71 -13.14 -20.63
CA PRO A 133 -23.58 -11.77 -20.15
C PRO A 133 -24.63 -11.44 -19.11
N ILE A 134 -24.24 -10.62 -18.13
CA ILE A 134 -25.13 -10.12 -17.09
C ILE A 134 -25.81 -8.85 -17.63
N PRO A 135 -27.16 -8.75 -17.54
CA PRO A 135 -27.86 -7.53 -17.90
C PRO A 135 -27.30 -6.31 -17.17
N VAL A 136 -27.27 -5.14 -17.84
CA VAL A 136 -26.66 -3.92 -17.31
C VAL A 136 -27.24 -3.50 -15.96
N ASP A 137 -28.54 -3.63 -15.80
CA ASP A 137 -29.31 -3.32 -14.58
C ASP A 137 -28.99 -4.26 -13.40
N GLU A 138 -28.51 -5.49 -13.67
CA GLU A 138 -27.99 -6.43 -12.67
C GLU A 138 -26.47 -6.24 -12.45
N ALA A 139 -25.70 -5.99 -13.51
CA ALA A 139 -24.24 -5.86 -13.45
C ALA A 139 -23.80 -4.61 -12.66
N ILE A 140 -24.49 -3.48 -12.80
CA ILE A 140 -24.15 -2.23 -12.09
C ILE A 140 -24.24 -2.38 -10.56
N PRO A 141 -25.34 -2.90 -9.98
CA PRO A 141 -25.41 -3.17 -8.54
C PRO A 141 -24.34 -4.13 -8.02
N ILE A 142 -23.97 -5.16 -8.79
CA ILE A 142 -22.87 -6.07 -8.44
C ILE A 142 -21.54 -5.31 -8.43
N ALA A 143 -21.25 -4.57 -9.50
CA ALA A 143 -20.02 -3.78 -9.62
C ALA A 143 -19.89 -2.72 -8.52
N LEU A 144 -21.01 -2.09 -8.12
CA LEU A 144 -21.06 -1.11 -7.05
C LEU A 144 -20.60 -1.74 -5.72
N GLN A 145 -21.12 -2.90 -5.35
CA GLN A 145 -20.76 -3.60 -4.13
C GLN A 145 -19.28 -4.09 -4.16
N ILE A 146 -18.76 -4.50 -5.32
CA ILE A 146 -17.34 -4.83 -5.48
C ILE A 146 -16.48 -3.58 -5.25
N ALA A 147 -16.89 -2.43 -5.81
CA ALA A 147 -16.18 -1.16 -5.62
C ALA A 147 -16.18 -0.71 -4.15
N GLU A 148 -17.29 -0.87 -3.42
CA GLU A 148 -17.40 -0.60 -1.98
C GLU A 148 -16.45 -1.49 -1.15
N ALA A 149 -16.37 -2.79 -1.48
CA ALA A 149 -15.45 -3.71 -0.84
C ALA A 149 -13.98 -3.30 -1.05
N LEU A 150 -13.62 -2.96 -2.28
CA LEU A 150 -12.27 -2.51 -2.62
C LEU A 150 -11.94 -1.16 -1.98
N GLU A 151 -12.89 -0.22 -1.93
CA GLU A 151 -12.71 1.10 -1.29
C GLU A 151 -12.37 0.91 0.20
N ALA A 152 -13.17 0.13 0.93
CA ALA A 152 -12.93 -0.15 2.34
C ALA A 152 -11.57 -0.82 2.59
N ALA A 153 -11.16 -1.75 1.73
CA ALA A 153 -9.85 -2.39 1.83
C ALA A 153 -8.70 -1.42 1.54
N HIS A 154 -8.82 -0.59 0.48
CA HIS A 154 -7.81 0.40 0.10
C HIS A 154 -7.63 1.49 1.15
N GLU A 155 -8.70 1.93 1.83
CA GLU A 155 -8.65 2.85 2.96
C GLU A 155 -7.88 2.26 4.15
N ALA A 156 -7.98 0.95 4.36
CA ALA A 156 -7.20 0.21 5.36
C ALA A 156 -5.77 -0.14 4.90
N GLY A 157 -5.34 0.36 3.72
CA GLY A 157 -4.02 0.07 3.14
C GLY A 157 -3.86 -1.34 2.58
N ILE A 158 -4.97 -2.06 2.37
CA ILE A 158 -4.97 -3.44 1.86
C ILE A 158 -5.30 -3.45 0.37
N VAL A 159 -4.41 -4.05 -0.43
CA VAL A 159 -4.60 -4.27 -1.88
C VAL A 159 -4.92 -5.74 -2.11
N HIS A 160 -5.93 -6.02 -2.91
CA HIS A 160 -6.42 -7.39 -3.18
C HIS A 160 -5.43 -8.22 -4.00
N ARG A 161 -4.94 -7.67 -5.10
CA ARG A 161 -3.92 -8.24 -6.02
C ARG A 161 -4.33 -9.46 -6.84
N ASP A 162 -5.43 -10.13 -6.52
CA ASP A 162 -5.95 -11.31 -7.22
C ASP A 162 -7.47 -11.21 -7.37
N LEU A 163 -7.99 -10.03 -7.71
CA LEU A 163 -9.41 -9.85 -7.97
C LEU A 163 -9.78 -10.53 -9.29
N LYS A 164 -10.76 -11.44 -9.21
CA LYS A 164 -11.30 -12.20 -10.33
C LYS A 164 -12.69 -12.73 -10.00
N PRO A 165 -13.52 -13.10 -10.98
CA PRO A 165 -14.87 -13.58 -10.73
C PRO A 165 -14.97 -14.74 -9.73
N ALA A 166 -14.04 -15.69 -9.73
CA ALA A 166 -14.00 -16.81 -8.79
C ALA A 166 -13.77 -16.38 -7.32
N ASN A 167 -13.25 -15.17 -7.08
CA ASN A 167 -13.07 -14.59 -5.74
C ASN A 167 -14.21 -13.65 -5.34
N ILE A 168 -15.33 -13.67 -6.05
CA ILE A 168 -16.52 -12.84 -5.78
C ILE A 168 -17.72 -13.76 -5.65
N LYS A 169 -18.35 -13.79 -4.49
CA LYS A 169 -19.55 -14.57 -4.21
C LYS A 169 -20.80 -13.71 -4.32
N LEU A 170 -21.84 -14.29 -4.91
CA LEU A 170 -23.17 -13.73 -5.02
C LEU A 170 -24.10 -14.51 -4.08
N ALA A 171 -24.46 -13.92 -2.95
CA ALA A 171 -25.37 -14.54 -2.01
C ALA A 171 -26.83 -14.47 -2.51
N GLU A 172 -27.67 -15.37 -2.02
CA GLU A 172 -29.08 -15.45 -2.44
C GLU A 172 -29.90 -14.18 -2.14
N ASP A 173 -29.48 -13.41 -1.13
CA ASP A 173 -30.12 -12.14 -0.75
C ASP A 173 -29.65 -10.94 -1.61
N GLY A 174 -28.82 -11.17 -2.62
CA GLY A 174 -28.24 -10.15 -3.49
C GLY A 174 -26.99 -9.46 -2.92
N THR A 175 -26.49 -9.89 -1.77
CA THR A 175 -25.23 -9.39 -1.21
C THR A 175 -24.05 -9.96 -1.99
N VAL A 176 -23.13 -9.08 -2.39
CA VAL A 176 -21.88 -9.47 -3.01
C VAL A 176 -20.78 -9.51 -1.95
N LYS A 177 -20.01 -10.59 -1.92
CA LYS A 177 -18.87 -10.72 -1.00
C LYS A 177 -17.58 -11.01 -1.77
N VAL A 178 -16.58 -10.15 -1.58
CA VAL A 178 -15.23 -10.34 -2.12
C VAL A 178 -14.41 -11.18 -1.14
N LEU A 179 -13.77 -12.22 -1.67
CA LEU A 179 -13.00 -13.21 -0.92
C LEU A 179 -11.50 -12.97 -1.08
N ASP A 180 -10.68 -13.58 -0.22
CA ASP A 180 -9.23 -13.76 -0.41
C ASP A 180 -8.39 -12.49 -0.60
N PHE A 181 -8.72 -11.37 0.06
CA PHE A 181 -7.92 -10.15 0.00
C PHE A 181 -6.44 -10.39 0.29
N GLY A 182 -5.59 -10.04 -0.68
CA GLY A 182 -4.14 -9.86 -0.53
C GLY A 182 -3.33 -11.07 -0.06
N LEU A 183 -3.87 -12.30 -0.04
CA LEU A 183 -3.12 -13.50 0.36
C LEU A 183 -1.98 -13.82 -0.61
N ALA A 184 -2.05 -13.36 -1.86
CA ALA A 184 -1.05 -13.62 -2.89
C ALA A 184 0.35 -13.07 -2.57
N LYS A 185 0.47 -11.89 -1.93
CA LYS A 185 1.78 -11.27 -1.60
C LYS A 185 2.61 -12.09 -0.62
N ALA A 186 1.95 -12.73 0.35
CA ALA A 186 2.65 -13.53 1.34
C ALA A 186 3.32 -14.79 0.75
N TRP A 187 2.90 -15.19 -0.47
CA TRP A 187 3.46 -16.32 -1.21
C TRP A 187 4.72 -15.95 -2.01
N ASP A 188 4.79 -14.72 -2.56
CA ASP A 188 5.82 -14.33 -3.54
C ASP A 188 7.15 -13.83 -2.94
N THR A 189 7.22 -13.52 -1.64
CA THR A 189 8.43 -12.94 -1.04
C THR A 189 9.49 -13.97 -0.64
N GLY A 190 9.81 -14.88 -1.52
CA GLY A 190 10.81 -15.94 -1.32
C GLY A 190 12.13 -15.82 -2.08
N SER A 191 12.31 -14.76 -2.87
CA SER A 191 13.58 -14.49 -3.56
C SER A 191 13.99 -13.03 -3.37
N SER A 192 15.18 -12.83 -2.84
CA SER A 192 15.90 -11.56 -2.78
C SER A 192 15.95 -10.86 -4.14
N ASP A 193 15.90 -9.55 -4.10
CA ASP A 193 15.79 -8.49 -5.11
C ASP A 193 16.63 -8.57 -6.42
N SER A 194 17.11 -9.69 -6.88
CA SER A 194 17.96 -9.73 -8.08
C SER A 194 17.56 -10.65 -9.22
N ASP A 195 16.48 -11.46 -9.10
CA ASP A 195 16.04 -12.39 -10.17
C ASP A 195 14.53 -12.34 -10.45
N LEU A 196 14.02 -11.17 -10.84
CA LEU A 196 12.65 -10.99 -11.38
C LEU A 196 12.54 -11.26 -12.89
N SER A 197 13.48 -11.97 -13.46
CA SER A 197 13.34 -12.56 -14.79
C SER A 197 12.72 -13.95 -14.66
N LEU A 198 11.39 -14.03 -14.80
CA LEU A 198 10.62 -15.30 -14.90
C LEU A 198 10.76 -16.16 -13.62
N SER A 199 10.06 -15.80 -12.54
CA SER A 199 9.99 -16.67 -11.35
C SER A 199 9.71 -18.11 -11.77
N PRO A 200 10.57 -19.08 -11.38
CA PRO A 200 10.35 -20.51 -11.64
C PRO A 200 9.04 -21.03 -11.07
N THR A 201 8.43 -20.31 -10.13
CA THR A 201 7.14 -20.62 -9.49
C THR A 201 5.96 -20.57 -10.48
N LEU A 202 5.97 -19.64 -11.45
CA LEU A 202 4.98 -19.62 -12.54
C LEU A 202 5.19 -20.80 -13.50
N THR A 203 6.43 -21.29 -13.64
CA THR A 203 6.77 -22.38 -14.58
C THR A 203 6.70 -23.76 -13.92
N GLN A 204 6.96 -23.90 -12.62
CA GLN A 204 6.92 -25.20 -11.94
C GLN A 204 5.52 -25.62 -11.49
N HIS A 205 4.60 -24.67 -11.22
CA HIS A 205 3.19 -24.96 -10.96
C HIS A 205 2.30 -24.95 -12.22
N ALA A 206 2.89 -24.70 -13.39
CA ALA A 206 2.20 -24.69 -14.69
C ALA A 206 1.60 -26.04 -15.13
N THR A 207 1.75 -27.10 -14.35
CA THR A 207 1.19 -28.43 -14.69
C THR A 207 -0.27 -28.63 -14.29
N ALA A 208 -0.90 -27.68 -13.57
CA ALA A 208 -2.36 -27.60 -13.45
C ALA A 208 -2.90 -26.60 -14.49
N ALA A 209 -2.80 -26.94 -15.75
CA ALA A 209 -2.88 -26.06 -16.91
C ALA A 209 -4.19 -25.23 -17.08
N GLY A 210 -5.25 -25.50 -16.33
CA GLY A 210 -6.51 -24.75 -16.42
C GLY A 210 -6.64 -23.60 -15.40
N VAL A 211 -6.08 -23.74 -14.18
CA VAL A 211 -6.28 -22.80 -13.08
C VAL A 211 -5.40 -21.54 -13.22
N ILE A 212 -4.19 -21.69 -13.77
CA ILE A 212 -3.24 -20.57 -13.94
C ILE A 212 -3.63 -19.71 -15.14
N LEU A 213 -4.14 -20.31 -16.21
CA LEU A 213 -4.59 -19.59 -17.40
C LEU A 213 -5.72 -18.62 -17.09
N GLY A 214 -6.69 -19.04 -16.26
CA GLY A 214 -7.82 -18.21 -15.84
C GLY A 214 -7.42 -17.02 -14.95
N THR A 215 -6.44 -17.19 -14.06
CA THR A 215 -5.99 -16.11 -13.15
C THR A 215 -5.17 -15.04 -13.88
N ALA A 216 -4.38 -15.41 -14.88
CA ALA A 216 -3.54 -14.47 -15.63
C ALA A 216 -4.34 -13.39 -16.37
N ALA A 217 -5.57 -13.67 -16.79
CA ALA A 217 -6.41 -12.75 -17.56
C ALA A 217 -6.78 -11.45 -16.82
N TYR A 218 -6.74 -11.45 -15.49
CA TYR A 218 -7.09 -10.29 -14.64
C TYR A 218 -5.87 -9.51 -14.16
N MET A 219 -4.65 -9.98 -14.43
CA MET A 219 -3.42 -9.32 -14.03
C MET A 219 -3.32 -7.94 -14.66
N SER A 220 -2.87 -6.95 -13.90
CA SER A 220 -2.56 -5.64 -14.44
C SER A 220 -1.25 -5.68 -15.25
N PRO A 221 -1.05 -4.73 -16.20
CA PRO A 221 0.19 -4.65 -16.98
C PRO A 221 1.47 -4.56 -16.13
N GLU A 222 1.40 -3.91 -14.96
CA GLU A 222 2.51 -3.84 -14.01
C GLU A 222 2.77 -5.19 -13.33
N GLN A 223 1.71 -5.95 -12.98
CA GLN A 223 1.87 -7.33 -12.47
C GLN A 223 2.49 -8.24 -13.53
N ALA A 224 1.99 -8.17 -14.76
CA ALA A 224 2.53 -8.94 -15.88
C ALA A 224 4.01 -8.65 -16.18
N ARG A 225 4.50 -7.44 -15.82
CA ARG A 225 5.92 -7.04 -15.95
C ARG A 225 6.74 -7.30 -14.68
N GLY A 226 6.18 -7.88 -13.62
CA GLY A 226 6.87 -8.08 -12.34
C GLY A 226 7.23 -6.78 -11.60
N LYS A 227 6.54 -5.66 -11.89
CA LYS A 227 6.76 -4.39 -11.22
C LYS A 227 6.03 -4.32 -9.88
N GLN A 228 6.39 -3.34 -9.05
CA GLN A 228 5.64 -3.06 -7.82
C GLN A 228 4.17 -2.75 -8.12
N VAL A 229 3.30 -3.28 -7.30
CA VAL A 229 1.85 -3.28 -7.45
C VAL A 229 1.21 -2.51 -6.31
N ASP A 230 0.38 -1.53 -6.64
CA ASP A 230 -0.46 -0.79 -5.69
C ASP A 230 -1.97 -1.02 -5.97
N ARG A 231 -2.85 -0.27 -5.30
CA ARG A 231 -4.31 -0.38 -5.44
C ARG A 231 -4.82 -0.23 -6.88
N ARG A 232 -4.04 0.39 -7.78
CA ARG A 232 -4.43 0.57 -9.19
C ARG A 232 -4.43 -0.74 -9.97
N ALA A 233 -3.77 -1.78 -9.47
CA ALA A 233 -3.89 -3.12 -10.02
C ALA A 233 -5.30 -3.70 -9.78
N ASP A 234 -5.89 -3.46 -8.60
CA ASP A 234 -7.26 -3.88 -8.32
C ASP A 234 -8.27 -3.10 -9.17
N ILE A 235 -8.00 -1.82 -9.46
CA ILE A 235 -8.81 -0.99 -10.37
C ILE A 235 -8.77 -1.54 -11.81
N TRP A 236 -7.61 -2.01 -12.27
CA TRP A 236 -7.51 -2.72 -13.54
C TRP A 236 -8.34 -4.00 -13.53
N ALA A 237 -8.13 -4.86 -12.53
CA ALA A 237 -8.86 -6.12 -12.39
C ALA A 237 -10.38 -5.90 -12.29
N PHE A 238 -10.81 -4.86 -11.55
CA PHE A 238 -12.21 -4.43 -11.51
C PHE A 238 -12.74 -4.07 -12.90
N GLY A 239 -11.98 -3.32 -13.70
CA GLY A 239 -12.35 -3.00 -15.08
C GLY A 239 -12.50 -4.24 -15.96
N VAL A 240 -11.62 -5.25 -15.80
CA VAL A 240 -11.71 -6.53 -16.52
C VAL A 240 -12.94 -7.32 -16.08
N VAL A 241 -13.20 -7.40 -14.77
CA VAL A 241 -14.40 -8.08 -14.23
C VAL A 241 -15.68 -7.42 -14.73
N LEU A 242 -15.77 -6.09 -14.70
CA LEU A 242 -16.93 -5.35 -15.18
C LEU A 242 -17.16 -5.57 -16.68
N TRP A 243 -16.09 -5.57 -17.47
CA TRP A 243 -16.15 -5.93 -18.89
C TRP A 243 -16.73 -7.31 -19.09
N GLU A 244 -16.20 -8.31 -18.39
CA GLU A 244 -16.60 -9.70 -18.52
C GLU A 244 -18.05 -9.93 -18.08
N MET A 245 -18.49 -9.27 -17.01
CA MET A 245 -19.90 -9.29 -16.61
C MET A 245 -20.81 -8.82 -17.74
N LEU A 246 -20.47 -7.71 -18.40
CA LEU A 246 -21.32 -7.10 -19.42
C LEU A 246 -21.30 -7.85 -20.76
N THR A 247 -20.16 -8.47 -21.13
CA THR A 247 -19.98 -9.13 -22.44
C THR A 247 -20.14 -10.65 -22.38
N GLY A 248 -20.00 -11.24 -21.18
CA GLY A 248 -19.96 -12.70 -21.01
C GLY A 248 -18.71 -13.36 -21.61
N THR A 249 -17.68 -12.57 -21.97
CA THR A 249 -16.46 -13.06 -22.63
C THR A 249 -15.23 -12.47 -21.97
N ALA A 250 -14.16 -13.29 -21.85
CA ALA A 250 -12.88 -12.82 -21.34
C ALA A 250 -12.32 -11.69 -22.22
N LEU A 251 -11.86 -10.62 -21.58
CA LEU A 251 -11.26 -9.47 -22.28
C LEU A 251 -9.90 -9.84 -22.89
N PHE A 252 -9.08 -10.56 -22.13
CA PHE A 252 -7.76 -11.02 -22.57
C PHE A 252 -7.75 -12.55 -22.59
N GLY A 253 -7.51 -13.12 -23.77
CA GLY A 253 -7.47 -14.55 -24.00
C GLY A 253 -6.18 -14.97 -24.71
N GLY A 254 -5.89 -16.28 -24.70
CA GLY A 254 -4.75 -16.90 -25.37
C GLY A 254 -4.74 -18.41 -25.12
N GLU A 255 -3.98 -19.14 -25.90
CA GLU A 255 -3.83 -20.59 -25.71
C GLU A 255 -2.87 -20.91 -24.56
N THR A 256 -1.95 -19.98 -24.26
CA THR A 256 -0.98 -20.09 -23.18
C THR A 256 -1.02 -18.88 -22.25
N VAL A 257 -0.47 -19.03 -21.04
CA VAL A 257 -0.30 -17.89 -20.08
C VAL A 257 0.51 -16.77 -20.73
N THR A 258 1.53 -17.10 -21.52
CA THR A 258 2.36 -16.13 -22.22
C THR A 258 1.55 -15.32 -23.24
N ASP A 259 0.62 -15.95 -23.95
CA ASP A 259 -0.25 -15.26 -24.91
C ASP A 259 -1.19 -14.28 -24.20
N VAL A 260 -1.76 -14.70 -23.06
CA VAL A 260 -2.61 -13.84 -22.23
C VAL A 260 -1.82 -12.63 -21.70
N LEU A 261 -0.60 -12.86 -21.17
CA LEU A 261 0.27 -11.77 -20.71
C LEU A 261 0.65 -10.83 -21.85
N ALA A 262 0.96 -11.37 -23.04
CA ALA A 262 1.22 -10.56 -24.23
C ALA A 262 0.00 -9.71 -24.61
N ALA A 263 -1.21 -10.28 -24.58
CA ALA A 263 -2.45 -9.57 -24.86
C ALA A 263 -2.68 -8.42 -23.87
N ILE A 264 -2.49 -8.64 -22.55
CA ILE A 264 -2.58 -7.61 -21.52
C ILE A 264 -1.62 -6.45 -21.80
N LEU A 265 -0.42 -6.75 -22.29
CA LEU A 265 0.61 -5.73 -22.51
C LEU A 265 0.43 -4.95 -23.81
N THR A 266 -0.16 -5.57 -24.84
CA THR A 266 -0.19 -5.04 -26.22
C THR A 266 -1.58 -4.65 -26.72
N SER A 267 -2.65 -5.41 -26.37
CA SER A 267 -3.98 -5.21 -26.92
C SER A 267 -4.77 -4.18 -26.12
N ASP A 268 -5.42 -3.23 -26.80
CA ASP A 268 -6.34 -2.28 -26.17
C ASP A 268 -7.78 -2.83 -26.19
N PRO A 269 -8.57 -2.60 -25.14
CA PRO A 269 -9.97 -3.00 -25.09
C PRO A 269 -10.81 -2.31 -26.18
N ASP A 270 -11.61 -3.09 -26.93
CA ASP A 270 -12.56 -2.53 -27.88
C ASP A 270 -13.89 -2.18 -27.17
N VAL A 271 -14.01 -0.98 -26.63
CA VAL A 271 -15.22 -0.52 -25.93
C VAL A 271 -16.49 -0.51 -26.80
N GLN A 272 -16.38 -0.65 -28.12
CA GLN A 272 -17.53 -0.81 -29.01
C GLN A 272 -18.16 -2.20 -28.90
N ALA A 273 -17.42 -3.18 -28.41
CA ALA A 273 -17.93 -4.53 -28.15
C ALA A 273 -18.86 -4.61 -26.93
N LEU A 274 -18.92 -3.57 -26.09
CA LEU A 274 -19.87 -3.51 -24.97
C LEU A 274 -21.33 -3.44 -25.51
N PRO A 275 -22.29 -4.07 -24.81
CA PRO A 275 -23.70 -4.04 -25.18
C PRO A 275 -24.21 -2.62 -25.45
N GLY A 276 -25.07 -2.45 -26.46
CA GLY A 276 -25.58 -1.13 -26.87
C GLY A 276 -26.31 -0.36 -25.75
N GLY A 277 -26.92 -1.06 -24.79
CA GLY A 277 -27.57 -0.46 -23.62
C GLY A 277 -26.64 -0.10 -22.46
N THR A 278 -25.31 -0.27 -22.61
CA THR A 278 -24.36 0.13 -21.57
C THR A 278 -24.29 1.67 -21.49
N PRO A 279 -24.57 2.30 -20.33
CA PRO A 279 -24.52 3.74 -20.17
C PRO A 279 -23.16 4.34 -20.55
N VAL A 280 -23.15 5.53 -21.13
CA VAL A 280 -21.92 6.22 -21.57
C VAL A 280 -20.92 6.39 -20.41
N ARG A 281 -21.40 6.65 -19.20
CA ARG A 281 -20.56 6.73 -17.99
C ARG A 281 -19.84 5.41 -17.70
N VAL A 282 -20.54 4.28 -17.77
CA VAL A 282 -19.97 2.94 -17.53
C VAL A 282 -18.92 2.60 -18.59
N ARG A 283 -19.16 2.95 -19.86
CA ARG A 283 -18.17 2.79 -20.95
C ARG A 283 -16.90 3.57 -20.66
N ARG A 284 -17.02 4.84 -20.27
CA ARG A 284 -15.88 5.70 -19.90
C ARG A 284 -15.15 5.19 -18.65
N LEU A 285 -15.89 4.69 -17.67
CA LEU A 285 -15.31 4.09 -16.47
C LEU A 285 -14.42 2.90 -16.84
N ILE A 286 -14.92 1.96 -17.67
CA ILE A 286 -14.15 0.82 -18.15
C ILE A 286 -12.88 1.29 -18.88
N GLU A 287 -12.99 2.25 -19.81
CA GLU A 287 -11.83 2.83 -20.50
C GLU A 287 -10.77 3.38 -19.53
N ARG A 288 -11.22 4.08 -18.46
CA ARG A 288 -10.32 4.66 -17.45
C ARG A 288 -9.68 3.59 -16.57
N CYS A 289 -10.42 2.54 -16.21
CA CYS A 289 -9.90 1.41 -15.44
C CYS A 289 -8.86 0.60 -16.24
N LEU A 290 -9.05 0.47 -17.55
CA LEU A 290 -8.23 -0.36 -18.42
C LEU A 290 -7.09 0.40 -19.13
N ARG A 291 -6.70 1.57 -18.62
CA ARG A 291 -5.48 2.25 -19.09
C ARG A 291 -4.24 1.48 -18.62
N LYS A 292 -3.36 1.15 -19.58
CA LYS A 292 -2.17 0.33 -19.31
C LYS A 292 -1.17 1.02 -18.40
N GLU A 293 -1.01 2.35 -18.55
CA GLU A 293 -0.14 3.14 -17.69
C GLU A 293 -0.86 3.47 -16.38
N PRO A 294 -0.38 3.01 -15.21
CA PRO A 294 -1.05 3.23 -13.93
C PRO A 294 -1.30 4.70 -13.58
N ARG A 295 -0.41 5.61 -14.02
CA ARG A 295 -0.56 7.06 -13.77
C ARG A 295 -1.74 7.69 -14.50
N THR A 296 -2.17 7.12 -15.63
CA THR A 296 -3.32 7.60 -16.43
C THR A 296 -4.60 6.84 -16.14
N ARG A 297 -4.50 5.71 -15.41
CA ARG A 297 -5.63 4.90 -14.97
C ARG A 297 -6.45 5.64 -13.91
N LEU A 298 -7.67 5.22 -13.66
CA LEU A 298 -8.44 5.67 -12.50
C LEU A 298 -7.59 5.49 -11.22
N GLN A 299 -7.51 6.52 -10.37
CA GLN A 299 -6.59 6.51 -9.23
C GLN A 299 -7.21 5.94 -7.95
N TRP A 300 -8.53 6.09 -7.79
CA TRP A 300 -9.29 5.65 -6.63
C TRP A 300 -10.53 4.87 -7.04
N ILE A 301 -10.78 3.75 -6.39
CA ILE A 301 -11.96 2.93 -6.68
C ILE A 301 -13.26 3.61 -6.23
N GLY A 302 -13.20 4.51 -5.25
CA GLY A 302 -14.35 5.34 -4.85
C GLY A 302 -14.89 6.21 -5.98
N ASP A 303 -14.03 6.67 -6.90
CA ASP A 303 -14.51 7.37 -8.11
C ASP A 303 -15.34 6.44 -9.00
N ALA A 304 -14.95 5.15 -9.12
CA ALA A 304 -15.74 4.17 -9.86
C ALA A 304 -17.11 3.95 -9.21
N ARG A 305 -17.15 3.87 -7.88
CA ARG A 305 -18.39 3.75 -7.10
C ARG A 305 -19.34 4.92 -7.38
N LEU A 306 -18.82 6.13 -7.38
CA LEU A 306 -19.62 7.34 -7.68
C LEU A 306 -20.15 7.31 -9.12
N GLU A 307 -19.32 7.01 -10.12
CA GLU A 307 -19.74 6.92 -11.52
C GLU A 307 -20.80 5.83 -11.75
N LEU A 308 -20.72 4.70 -11.03
CA LEU A 308 -21.71 3.62 -11.09
C LEU A 308 -23.03 4.00 -10.41
N SER A 309 -22.99 4.69 -9.26
CA SER A 309 -24.19 5.12 -8.54
C SER A 309 -25.00 6.18 -9.28
N GLU A 310 -24.34 6.95 -10.16
CA GLU A 310 -24.96 7.97 -11.00
C GLU A 310 -25.25 7.48 -12.44
N ALA A 311 -25.00 6.20 -12.74
CA ALA A 311 -25.24 5.63 -14.07
C ALA A 311 -26.74 5.37 -14.27
N GLU A 312 -27.47 6.42 -14.68
CA GLU A 312 -28.83 6.24 -15.18
C GLU A 312 -28.83 5.51 -16.53
N PRO A 313 -29.80 4.63 -16.80
CA PRO A 313 -30.02 4.11 -18.14
C PRO A 313 -30.19 5.29 -19.10
N ASP A 314 -29.49 5.27 -20.25
CA ASP A 314 -29.68 6.30 -21.27
C ASP A 314 -31.17 6.41 -21.60
N GLY A 315 -31.85 7.35 -20.94
CA GLY A 315 -33.23 7.69 -21.24
C GLY A 315 -33.31 8.18 -22.69
N ALA A 316 -34.40 7.85 -23.34
CA ALA A 316 -34.70 8.20 -24.72
C ALA A 316 -34.17 9.59 -25.09
N PRO A 317 -33.73 9.80 -26.35
CA PRO A 317 -33.15 11.05 -26.79
C PRO A 317 -34.06 12.21 -26.38
N VAL A 318 -33.53 13.11 -25.56
CA VAL A 318 -34.22 14.37 -25.25
C VAL A 318 -34.40 15.05 -26.59
N GLU A 319 -35.63 15.05 -27.13
CA GLU A 319 -36.01 15.92 -28.25
C GLU A 319 -35.71 17.33 -27.80
N VAL A 320 -34.59 17.86 -28.26
CA VAL A 320 -34.28 19.28 -28.14
C VAL A 320 -35.28 19.99 -29.06
N GLY A 321 -36.39 20.41 -28.48
CA GLY A 321 -37.32 21.30 -29.15
C GLY A 321 -36.57 22.54 -29.65
N PRO A 322 -36.98 23.15 -30.78
CA PRO A 322 -36.29 24.29 -31.37
C PRO A 322 -36.13 25.40 -30.32
N ALA A 323 -34.89 25.79 -30.06
CA ALA A 323 -34.54 26.83 -29.10
C ALA A 323 -35.30 28.11 -29.45
N PRO A 324 -35.97 28.76 -28.48
CA PRO A 324 -36.59 30.05 -28.72
C PRO A 324 -35.51 31.05 -29.14
N GLY A 325 -35.76 31.74 -30.27
CA GLY A 325 -34.82 32.68 -30.88
C GLY A 325 -34.32 33.71 -29.86
N ILE A 326 -33.01 33.74 -29.68
CA ILE A 326 -32.33 34.66 -28.76
C ILE A 326 -32.48 36.07 -29.32
N GLY A 327 -33.37 36.85 -28.71
CA GLY A 327 -33.50 38.28 -29.01
C GLY A 327 -32.21 39.04 -28.67
N ARG A 328 -31.95 40.18 -29.28
CA ARG A 328 -30.74 41.00 -29.09
C ARG A 328 -30.37 41.25 -27.62
N ILE A 329 -31.32 41.21 -26.70
CA ILE A 329 -31.12 41.32 -25.25
C ILE A 329 -30.42 40.06 -24.68
N GLY A 330 -30.79 38.87 -25.18
CA GLY A 330 -30.13 37.61 -24.76
C GLY A 330 -28.66 37.53 -25.17
N LEU A 331 -28.29 38.15 -26.30
CA LEU A 331 -26.92 38.19 -26.78
C LEU A 331 -26.01 39.09 -25.90
N VAL A 332 -26.55 40.23 -25.41
CA VAL A 332 -25.83 41.13 -24.49
C VAL A 332 -25.67 40.49 -23.11
N VAL A 333 -26.72 39.86 -22.58
CA VAL A 333 -26.65 39.15 -21.28
C VAL A 333 -25.72 37.93 -21.35
N GLY A 334 -25.72 37.20 -22.49
CA GLY A 334 -24.81 36.12 -22.74
C GLY A 334 -23.33 36.56 -22.79
N LEU A 335 -23.06 37.69 -23.45
CA LEU A 335 -21.70 38.24 -23.52
C LEU A 335 -21.18 38.72 -22.16
N ILE A 336 -22.05 39.37 -21.37
CA ILE A 336 -21.71 39.73 -19.97
C ILE A 336 -21.48 38.49 -19.11
N GLY A 337 -22.30 37.45 -19.28
CA GLY A 337 -22.11 36.15 -18.59
C GLY A 337 -20.78 35.49 -18.93
N ILE A 338 -20.38 35.50 -20.22
CA ILE A 338 -19.08 34.95 -20.67
C ILE A 338 -17.91 35.77 -20.11
N ILE A 339 -18.02 37.10 -20.05
CA ILE A 339 -16.97 37.96 -19.47
C ILE A 339 -16.86 37.73 -17.97
N LEU A 340 -17.97 37.62 -17.25
CA LEU A 340 -17.97 37.32 -15.80
C LEU A 340 -17.45 35.91 -15.51
N ALA A 341 -17.83 34.93 -16.33
CA ALA A 341 -17.29 33.57 -16.25
C ALA A 341 -15.80 33.53 -16.58
N GLY A 342 -15.33 34.31 -17.57
CA GLY A 342 -13.91 34.45 -17.89
C GLY A 342 -13.11 35.13 -16.77
N VAL A 343 -13.66 36.15 -16.12
CA VAL A 343 -13.05 36.81 -14.96
C VAL A 343 -13.05 35.86 -13.74
N ALA A 344 -14.14 35.13 -13.50
CA ALA A 344 -14.22 34.15 -12.43
C ALA A 344 -13.25 32.98 -12.67
N LEU A 345 -13.16 32.48 -13.90
CA LEU A 345 -12.19 31.43 -14.28
C LEU A 345 -10.75 31.94 -14.18
N GLY A 346 -10.48 33.18 -14.63
CA GLY A 346 -9.17 33.82 -14.45
C GLY A 346 -8.81 33.99 -12.97
N PHE A 347 -9.80 34.37 -12.13
CA PHE A 347 -9.61 34.48 -10.67
C PHE A 347 -9.41 33.13 -9.98
N VAL A 348 -10.06 32.08 -10.47
CA VAL A 348 -9.85 30.69 -10.00
C VAL A 348 -8.49 30.14 -10.46
N LEU A 349 -8.08 30.46 -11.70
CA LEU A 349 -6.77 30.03 -12.22
C LEU A 349 -5.60 30.82 -11.63
N LEU A 350 -5.83 32.07 -11.17
CA LEU A 350 -4.84 32.91 -10.48
C LEU A 350 -4.80 32.66 -8.95
N ARG A 351 -5.84 32.07 -8.38
CA ARG A 351 -5.82 31.55 -7.02
C ARG A 351 -5.34 30.11 -7.09
N HIS A 352 -4.06 29.93 -6.92
CA HIS A 352 -3.31 28.73 -6.55
C HIS A 352 -4.03 27.40 -6.83
N PRO A 353 -3.41 26.43 -7.49
CA PRO A 353 -3.82 25.06 -7.31
C PRO A 353 -3.78 24.80 -5.82
N GLY A 354 -4.93 24.57 -5.20
CA GLY A 354 -4.98 24.02 -3.87
C GLY A 354 -4.05 22.81 -3.89
N ALA A 355 -3.16 22.75 -2.90
CA ALA A 355 -2.35 21.58 -2.67
C ALA A 355 -3.32 20.39 -2.65
N GLY A 356 -3.36 19.64 -3.75
CA GLY A 356 -3.94 18.31 -3.74
C GLY A 356 -3.22 17.59 -2.63
N ILE A 357 -3.93 16.86 -1.79
CA ILE A 357 -3.31 15.94 -0.84
C ILE A 357 -2.53 14.97 -1.72
N GLU A 358 -1.24 15.24 -1.88
CA GLU A 358 -0.34 14.36 -2.62
C GLU A 358 -0.29 13.05 -1.85
N GLN A 359 -0.47 11.96 -2.56
CA GLN A 359 -0.54 10.61 -1.97
C GLN A 359 0.77 10.30 -1.24
N PRO A 360 0.72 9.59 -0.10
CA PRO A 360 1.93 9.17 0.57
C PRO A 360 2.78 8.31 -0.37
N LEU A 361 4.00 8.75 -0.62
CA LEU A 361 5.00 8.02 -1.36
C LEU A 361 5.73 7.10 -0.39
N TYR A 362 5.59 5.80 -0.61
CA TYR A 362 6.36 4.81 0.16
C TYR A 362 7.67 4.55 -0.56
N VAL A 363 8.79 4.89 0.08
CA VAL A 363 10.13 4.59 -0.40
C VAL A 363 10.75 3.60 0.55
N GLU A 364 11.05 2.39 0.07
CA GLU A 364 11.87 1.44 0.80
C GLU A 364 13.34 1.77 0.52
N ILE A 365 14.10 2.01 1.57
CA ILE A 365 15.52 2.24 1.50
C ILE A 365 16.17 1.09 2.27
N SER A 366 17.04 0.32 1.59
CA SER A 366 17.70 -0.84 2.20
C SER A 366 18.54 -0.42 3.42
N GLU A 367 18.34 -1.07 4.57
CA GLU A 367 19.03 -0.79 5.84
C GLU A 367 20.57 -0.80 5.74
N ALA A 368 21.14 -1.53 4.79
CA ALA A 368 22.57 -1.59 4.54
C ALA A 368 23.17 -0.26 4.00
N ALA A 369 22.37 0.79 3.81
CA ALA A 369 22.76 2.03 3.18
C ALA A 369 22.93 3.21 4.14
N PHE A 370 22.47 3.11 5.40
CA PHE A 370 22.46 4.25 6.33
C PHE A 370 23.62 4.20 7.32
N LYS A 371 24.17 5.39 7.62
CA LYS A 371 25.00 5.58 8.79
C LYS A 371 24.11 5.49 10.03
N GLU A 372 24.55 4.76 11.04
CA GLU A 372 23.86 4.68 12.33
C GLU A 372 23.69 6.07 12.93
N TYR A 373 22.49 6.39 13.46
CA TYR A 373 22.12 7.67 14.08
C TYR A 373 22.00 8.90 13.15
N THR A 374 21.84 8.74 11.82
CA THR A 374 21.55 9.88 10.94
C THR A 374 20.09 9.87 10.47
N ASN A 375 19.48 11.05 10.45
CA ASN A 375 18.13 11.23 9.95
C ASN A 375 18.10 11.34 8.42
N THR A 376 16.94 11.09 7.84
CA THR A 376 16.64 11.32 6.43
C THR A 376 15.69 12.51 6.32
N ALA A 377 15.73 13.24 5.21
CA ALA A 377 14.82 14.35 4.95
C ALA A 377 14.15 14.20 3.58
N ILE A 378 12.88 14.60 3.52
CA ILE A 378 12.11 14.68 2.27
C ILE A 378 11.92 16.16 1.93
N SER A 379 12.06 16.51 0.64
CA SER A 379 11.82 17.87 0.17
C SER A 379 10.35 18.28 0.37
N PRO A 380 10.04 19.58 0.56
CA PRO A 380 8.67 20.06 0.77
C PRO A 380 7.69 19.71 -0.37
N ASP A 381 8.18 19.50 -1.58
CA ASP A 381 7.40 19.07 -2.76
C ASP A 381 7.29 17.53 -2.89
N GLY A 382 7.87 16.77 -1.95
CA GLY A 382 7.83 15.31 -1.95
C GLY A 382 8.66 14.63 -3.04
N ARG A 383 9.50 15.35 -3.79
CA ARG A 383 10.21 14.82 -4.97
C ARG A 383 11.63 14.35 -4.72
N TRP A 384 12.21 14.75 -3.60
CA TRP A 384 13.60 14.43 -3.27
C TRP A 384 13.73 13.88 -1.86
N LEU A 385 14.63 12.92 -1.73
CA LEU A 385 15.08 12.38 -0.46
C LEU A 385 16.56 12.73 -0.29
N ALA A 386 16.91 13.31 0.85
CA ALA A 386 18.28 13.52 1.29
C ALA A 386 18.61 12.52 2.40
N TYR A 387 19.76 11.85 2.31
CA TYR A 387 20.21 10.88 3.32
C TYR A 387 21.73 10.76 3.29
N VAL A 388 22.30 10.27 4.39
CA VAL A 388 23.74 10.04 4.51
C VAL A 388 24.01 8.54 4.41
N ARG A 389 24.97 8.16 3.58
CA ARG A 389 25.37 6.77 3.33
C ARG A 389 26.84 6.55 3.62
N GLY A 390 27.17 5.50 4.36
CA GLY A 390 28.54 5.07 4.67
C GLY A 390 28.64 4.54 6.09
N GLU A 391 29.58 3.61 6.35
CA GLU A 391 29.79 3.04 7.68
C GLU A 391 30.69 3.90 8.58
N ASP A 392 31.75 4.55 8.02
CA ASP A 392 32.73 5.33 8.79
C ASP A 392 32.79 6.82 8.40
N LEU A 393 32.64 7.15 7.11
CA LEU A 393 32.67 8.52 6.57
C LEU A 393 31.50 8.66 5.59
N GLY A 394 30.33 8.98 6.13
CA GLY A 394 29.11 9.05 5.35
C GLY A 394 29.08 10.27 4.43
N GLU A 395 28.66 10.06 3.17
CA GLU A 395 28.47 11.12 2.17
C GLU A 395 27.00 11.46 2.02
N LEU A 396 26.69 12.73 1.73
CA LEU A 396 25.33 13.17 1.45
C LEU A 396 24.87 12.68 0.06
N HIS A 397 23.77 11.97 0.05
CA HIS A 397 23.10 11.51 -1.16
C HIS A 397 21.75 12.21 -1.33
N LEU A 398 21.46 12.60 -2.56
CA LEU A 398 20.18 13.15 -2.98
C LEU A 398 19.54 12.20 -3.99
N ARG A 399 18.38 11.64 -3.64
CA ARG A 399 17.63 10.72 -4.50
C ARG A 399 16.38 11.39 -5.02
N SER A 400 16.23 11.43 -6.34
CA SER A 400 14.95 11.81 -6.95
C SER A 400 13.91 10.72 -6.71
N LEU A 401 12.74 11.09 -6.20
CA LEU A 401 11.63 10.18 -5.98
C LEU A 401 10.77 9.99 -7.25
N ASP A 402 10.97 10.85 -8.26
CA ASP A 402 10.31 10.73 -9.57
C ASP A 402 11.04 9.75 -10.51
N SER A 403 12.39 9.77 -10.53
CA SER A 403 13.21 8.94 -11.42
C SER A 403 14.04 7.88 -10.69
N PHE A 404 14.09 7.96 -9.35
CA PHE A 404 14.94 7.12 -8.48
C PHE A 404 16.46 7.29 -8.72
N ASP A 405 16.86 8.31 -9.48
CA ASP A 405 18.27 8.63 -9.67
C ASP A 405 18.88 9.11 -8.34
N VAL A 406 20.05 8.59 -8.03
CA VAL A 406 20.83 8.95 -6.85
C VAL A 406 22.03 9.78 -7.27
N ARG A 407 22.21 10.93 -6.63
CA ARG A 407 23.38 11.78 -6.81
C ARG A 407 24.11 11.91 -5.47
N THR A 408 25.39 11.57 -5.45
CA THR A 408 26.28 11.89 -4.33
C THR A 408 26.68 13.37 -4.41
N VAL A 409 26.61 14.07 -3.28
CA VAL A 409 27.08 15.45 -3.17
C VAL A 409 28.58 15.42 -2.91
N PRO A 410 29.44 15.99 -3.78
CA PRO A 410 30.87 15.99 -3.55
C PRO A 410 31.25 16.85 -2.35
N ASP A 411 32.40 16.59 -1.76
CA ASP A 411 32.96 17.35 -0.63
C ASP A 411 32.06 17.39 0.61
N THR A 412 31.33 16.28 0.91
CA THR A 412 30.50 16.11 2.11
C THR A 412 30.90 14.87 2.91
N PRO A 413 32.19 14.73 3.33
CA PRO A 413 32.57 13.59 4.15
C PRO A 413 32.02 13.75 5.57
N ASP A 414 31.48 12.65 6.11
CA ASP A 414 31.03 12.53 7.51
C ASP A 414 29.96 13.54 7.95
N VAL A 415 29.13 14.01 7.03
CA VAL A 415 28.03 14.92 7.34
C VAL A 415 26.85 14.18 8.00
N GLU A 416 25.97 14.95 8.66
CA GLU A 416 24.86 14.40 9.45
C GLU A 416 23.55 15.18 9.24
N ASN A 417 22.43 14.52 9.47
CA ASN A 417 21.10 15.07 9.63
C ASN A 417 20.73 16.16 8.61
N PRO A 418 20.61 15.82 7.33
CA PRO A 418 20.21 16.76 6.31
C PRO A 418 18.78 17.26 6.50
N PHE A 419 18.49 18.50 6.09
CA PHE A 419 17.15 19.09 6.08
C PHE A 419 16.97 20.07 4.93
N PHE A 420 15.76 20.16 4.37
CA PHE A 420 15.47 20.98 3.21
C PHE A 420 15.09 22.41 3.57
N SER A 421 15.39 23.36 2.66
CA SER A 421 14.79 24.68 2.67
C SER A 421 13.28 24.60 2.35
N PRO A 422 12.45 25.54 2.87
CA PRO A 422 11.01 25.55 2.64
C PRO A 422 10.61 25.67 1.16
N ASP A 423 11.46 26.27 0.32
CA ASP A 423 11.26 26.37 -1.12
C ASP A 423 11.78 25.15 -1.90
N GLY A 424 12.36 24.15 -1.20
CA GLY A 424 12.89 22.92 -1.78
C GLY A 424 14.13 23.09 -2.65
N LYS A 425 14.78 24.26 -2.65
CA LYS A 425 15.93 24.52 -3.53
C LYS A 425 17.27 24.21 -2.91
N TRP A 426 17.34 24.08 -1.59
CA TRP A 426 18.54 23.85 -0.83
C TRP A 426 18.39 22.68 0.13
N VAL A 427 19.50 22.02 0.41
CA VAL A 427 19.65 21.03 1.49
C VAL A 427 20.75 21.54 2.41
N ALA A 428 20.41 21.72 3.69
CA ALA A 428 21.39 21.98 4.75
C ALA A 428 21.73 20.67 5.46
N PHE A 429 22.90 20.61 6.07
CA PHE A 429 23.40 19.45 6.81
C PHE A 429 24.40 19.91 7.87
N PHE A 430 24.53 19.11 8.91
CA PHE A 430 25.58 19.30 9.92
C PHE A 430 26.89 18.70 9.42
N ASP A 431 27.96 19.43 9.63
CA ASP A 431 29.32 19.02 9.25
C ASP A 431 30.22 19.02 10.50
N PRO A 432 30.36 17.85 11.15
CA PRO A 432 31.20 17.70 12.32
C PRO A 432 32.69 17.95 12.03
N VAL A 433 33.14 17.74 10.79
CA VAL A 433 34.54 17.96 10.38
C VAL A 433 34.86 19.46 10.30
N ALA A 434 33.88 20.25 9.84
CA ALA A 434 34.01 21.71 9.76
C ALA A 434 33.49 22.43 11.01
N ASP A 435 33.03 21.71 12.06
CA ASP A 435 32.42 22.24 13.26
C ASP A 435 31.26 23.21 12.96
N GLY A 436 30.41 22.91 11.94
CA GLY A 436 29.43 23.89 11.47
C GLY A 436 28.29 23.30 10.66
N ILE A 437 27.61 24.16 9.93
CA ILE A 437 26.50 23.79 9.04
C ILE A 437 26.92 24.12 7.60
N GLY A 438 26.73 23.12 6.73
CA GLY A 438 26.85 23.27 5.28
C GLY A 438 25.48 23.33 4.62
N LYS A 439 25.39 23.94 3.43
CA LYS A 439 24.24 23.85 2.55
C LYS A 439 24.64 23.69 1.09
N VAL A 440 23.83 22.97 0.32
CA VAL A 440 24.08 22.72 -1.10
C VAL A 440 22.79 22.97 -1.90
N PRO A 441 22.90 23.57 -3.11
CA PRO A 441 21.71 23.74 -3.95
C PRO A 441 21.25 22.39 -4.51
N LEU A 442 19.94 22.14 -4.52
CA LEU A 442 19.35 20.92 -5.06
C LEU A 442 19.66 20.76 -6.56
N SER A 443 19.87 21.86 -7.28
CA SER A 443 20.29 21.85 -8.70
C SER A 443 21.72 21.33 -8.92
N GLY A 444 22.53 21.20 -7.87
CA GLY A 444 23.94 20.79 -7.92
C GLY A 444 24.91 21.95 -7.62
N GLY A 445 26.14 21.59 -7.35
CA GLY A 445 27.21 22.51 -6.98
C GLY A 445 27.98 22.02 -5.76
N SER A 446 29.02 22.73 -5.37
CA SER A 446 29.77 22.45 -4.15
C SER A 446 29.06 23.00 -2.92
N PRO A 447 29.22 22.36 -1.75
CA PRO A 447 28.67 22.82 -0.48
C PRO A 447 29.20 24.23 -0.12
N ILE A 448 28.33 24.99 0.55
CA ILE A 448 28.66 26.31 1.11
C ILE A 448 28.54 26.19 2.62
N HIS A 449 29.62 26.35 3.35
CA HIS A 449 29.60 26.37 4.82
C HIS A 449 29.14 27.75 5.33
N LEU A 450 28.29 27.73 6.34
CA LEU A 450 27.73 28.94 6.95
C LEU A 450 28.78 29.57 7.89
N PRO A 451 29.26 30.80 7.65
CA PRO A 451 30.25 31.41 8.49
C PRO A 451 29.71 31.72 9.89
N GLY A 452 30.53 31.49 10.92
CA GLY A 452 30.23 31.89 12.30
C GLY A 452 29.22 31.01 13.02
N VAL A 453 28.75 29.91 12.42
CA VAL A 453 27.96 28.89 13.06
C VAL A 453 28.88 27.84 13.65
N ALA A 454 28.76 27.57 14.94
CA ALA A 454 29.48 26.49 15.60
C ALA A 454 28.48 25.46 16.19
N ILE A 455 28.79 24.19 16.07
CA ILE A 455 28.01 23.09 16.62
C ILE A 455 28.78 22.38 17.74
N ALA A 456 28.05 21.89 18.73
CA ALA A 456 28.57 21.05 19.81
C ALA A 456 28.08 19.64 19.54
N THR A 457 28.97 18.67 19.53
CA THR A 457 28.70 17.29 19.14
C THR A 457 27.59 16.60 19.89
N SER A 458 26.76 15.83 19.24
CA SER A 458 26.09 14.54 19.40
C SER A 458 24.58 14.48 19.14
N PHE A 459 23.79 15.54 19.13
CA PHE A 459 22.36 15.48 18.77
C PHE A 459 21.98 16.67 17.88
N ASN A 460 22.65 16.75 16.75
CA ASN A 460 22.47 17.86 15.82
C ASN A 460 21.27 17.58 14.93
N THR A 461 20.16 18.26 15.11
CA THR A 461 18.99 18.22 14.22
C THR A 461 18.57 19.62 13.85
N GLY A 462 17.95 19.80 12.69
CA GLY A 462 17.62 21.11 12.19
C GLY A 462 16.34 21.19 11.39
N ALA A 463 15.73 22.36 11.38
CA ALA A 463 14.62 22.73 10.51
C ALA A 463 14.87 24.12 9.92
N TRP A 464 14.35 24.35 8.72
CA TRP A 464 14.52 25.62 8.02
C TRP A 464 13.19 26.39 8.01
N HIS A 465 13.19 27.59 8.61
CA HIS A 465 12.02 28.45 8.65
C HIS A 465 11.86 29.27 7.36
N PRO A 466 10.64 29.54 6.88
CA PRO A 466 10.40 30.35 5.68
C PRO A 466 11.03 31.76 5.70
N ASP A 467 11.25 32.33 6.86
CA ASP A 467 11.88 33.65 7.04
C ASP A 467 13.42 33.62 6.89
N GLY A 468 14.00 32.51 6.39
CA GLY A 468 15.45 32.38 6.19
C GLY A 468 16.23 32.13 7.46
N LEU A 469 15.59 31.54 8.47
CA LEU A 469 16.20 31.15 9.74
C LEU A 469 16.36 29.62 9.81
N LEU A 470 17.51 29.15 10.28
CA LEU A 470 17.70 27.76 10.65
C LEU A 470 17.47 27.61 12.15
N ILE A 471 16.62 26.68 12.52
CA ILE A 471 16.35 26.30 13.92
C ILE A 471 17.08 24.99 14.16
N ILE A 472 18.02 24.97 15.09
CA ILE A 472 18.94 23.87 15.27
C ILE A 472 19.07 23.46 16.73
N SER A 473 19.28 22.18 16.97
CA SER A 473 19.79 21.67 18.25
C SER A 473 21.31 21.51 18.18
N GLY A 474 21.97 21.35 19.32
CA GLY A 474 23.40 21.12 19.39
C GLY A 474 24.29 22.30 18.97
N ALA A 475 23.75 23.52 18.99
CA ALA A 475 24.51 24.74 18.69
C ALA A 475 25.45 25.13 19.82
N VAL A 476 26.47 25.95 19.48
CA VAL A 476 27.25 26.70 20.46
C VAL A 476 26.65 28.10 20.58
N VAL A 477 26.15 28.45 21.76
CA VAL A 477 25.60 29.77 22.10
C VAL A 477 26.46 30.40 23.18
N ASP A 478 26.91 31.62 22.98
CA ASP A 478 27.79 32.35 23.91
C ASP A 478 29.06 31.53 24.32
N GLY A 479 29.61 30.75 23.34
CA GLY A 479 30.80 29.94 23.53
C GLY A 479 30.62 28.67 24.34
N ARG A 480 29.38 28.22 24.55
CA ARG A 480 29.02 26.99 25.29
C ARG A 480 28.07 26.12 24.49
N ALA A 481 28.21 24.81 24.65
CA ALA A 481 27.23 23.87 24.12
C ALA A 481 25.83 24.19 24.70
N TRP A 482 24.84 24.33 23.83
CA TRP A 482 23.48 24.69 24.18
C TRP A 482 22.57 23.47 24.13
N SER A 483 21.86 23.20 25.20
CA SER A 483 20.96 22.06 25.33
C SER A 483 19.53 22.32 24.83
N GLY A 484 19.15 23.58 24.62
CA GLY A 484 17.89 23.96 23.96
C GLY A 484 18.04 24.12 22.45
N LEU A 485 16.98 24.59 21.80
CA LEU A 485 17.05 25.01 20.40
C LEU A 485 17.70 26.39 20.29
N ALA A 486 18.43 26.57 19.21
CA ALA A 486 19.01 27.83 18.82
C ALA A 486 18.54 28.23 17.42
N VAL A 487 18.63 29.52 17.11
CA VAL A 487 18.31 30.08 15.79
C VAL A 487 19.53 30.78 15.20
N VAL A 488 19.72 30.56 13.89
CA VAL A 488 20.79 31.22 13.12
C VAL A 488 20.27 31.58 11.72
N SER A 489 20.79 32.65 11.12
CA SER A 489 20.43 33.01 9.74
C SER A 489 20.92 31.98 8.74
N GLU A 490 20.19 31.73 7.65
CA GLU A 490 20.62 30.90 6.51
C GLU A 490 21.87 31.42 5.78
N SER A 491 22.29 32.67 6.05
CA SER A 491 23.52 33.26 5.56
C SER A 491 24.70 33.10 6.55
N GLY A 492 24.46 32.47 7.70
CA GLY A 492 25.43 32.33 8.79
C GLY A 492 25.30 33.39 9.86
N GLY A 493 26.24 33.43 10.78
CA GLY A 493 26.27 34.31 11.93
C GLY A 493 26.28 33.55 13.25
N VAL A 494 26.20 34.29 14.36
CA VAL A 494 26.20 33.70 15.70
C VAL A 494 24.83 33.14 16.02
N ALA A 495 24.78 31.89 16.47
CA ALA A 495 23.55 31.27 16.92
C ALA A 495 23.05 31.92 18.22
N THR A 496 21.74 32.13 18.32
CA THR A 496 21.09 32.67 19.52
C THR A 496 20.10 31.67 20.08
N ALA A 497 19.99 31.63 21.43
CA ALA A 497 19.05 30.72 22.10
C ALA A 497 17.60 31.01 21.69
N LEU A 498 16.87 29.98 21.27
CA LEU A 498 15.43 30.03 20.98
C LEU A 498 14.61 29.46 22.15
N THR A 499 15.02 28.30 22.67
CA THR A 499 14.39 27.66 23.83
C THR A 499 15.46 27.35 24.87
N THR A 500 15.03 27.26 26.12
CA THR A 500 15.90 26.92 27.27
C THR A 500 15.22 25.81 28.03
N PRO A 501 15.88 24.65 28.30
CA PRO A 501 15.32 23.63 29.18
C PRO A 501 14.98 24.17 30.57
N GLU A 502 13.77 23.83 31.08
CA GLU A 502 13.24 24.34 32.33
C GLU A 502 13.32 23.26 33.43
N GLY A 503 14.26 23.42 34.35
CA GLY A 503 14.38 22.53 35.51
C GLY A 503 15.37 21.37 35.34
N PRO A 504 15.56 20.56 36.39
CA PRO A 504 16.57 19.50 36.40
C PRO A 504 16.17 18.25 35.61
N ASP A 505 14.91 18.13 35.26
CA ASP A 505 14.37 16.95 34.56
C ASP A 505 14.39 17.09 33.02
N GLU A 506 14.49 18.32 32.51
CA GLU A 506 14.63 18.59 31.07
C GLU A 506 16.11 18.60 30.67
N LEU A 507 16.52 17.62 29.84
CA LEU A 507 17.89 17.47 29.46
C LEU A 507 18.20 18.20 28.14
N TYR A 508 17.41 17.94 27.10
CA TYR A 508 17.63 18.47 25.76
C TYR A 508 16.34 18.78 25.02
N HIS A 509 16.39 19.80 24.16
CA HIS A 509 15.39 20.08 23.13
C HIS A 509 15.99 19.77 21.77
N HIS A 510 15.39 18.87 21.01
CA HIS A 510 15.89 18.43 19.71
C HIS A 510 14.77 18.14 18.70
N GLU A 511 15.14 17.76 17.47
CA GLU A 511 14.20 17.45 16.37
C GLU A 511 13.19 18.57 16.08
N PRO A 512 13.65 19.81 15.84
CA PRO A 512 12.72 20.89 15.54
C PRO A 512 11.97 20.62 14.23
N CYS A 513 10.68 20.92 14.21
CA CYS A 513 9.83 20.86 13.02
C CYS A 513 9.03 22.16 12.90
N VAL A 514 9.20 22.88 11.82
CA VAL A 514 8.45 24.10 11.53
C VAL A 514 7.07 23.72 10.99
N VAL A 515 6.00 24.21 11.65
CA VAL A 515 4.62 23.98 11.20
C VAL A 515 4.30 24.95 10.05
N PRO A 516 4.04 24.46 8.82
CA PRO A 516 3.82 25.33 7.66
C PRO A 516 2.70 26.35 7.86
N GLY A 517 2.97 27.62 7.53
CA GLY A 517 1.98 28.70 7.55
C GLY A 517 1.59 29.23 8.94
N THR A 518 2.23 28.79 10.03
CA THR A 518 1.82 29.17 11.39
C THR A 518 2.89 29.92 12.19
N GLY A 519 4.14 29.83 11.83
CA GLY A 519 5.25 30.33 12.66
C GLY A 519 5.52 29.52 13.95
N TRP A 520 4.83 28.39 14.15
CA TRP A 520 5.05 27.48 15.26
C TRP A 520 6.20 26.51 14.97
N VAL A 521 6.95 26.18 16.01
CA VAL A 521 8.00 25.15 15.99
C VAL A 521 7.62 24.09 17.01
N LEU A 522 7.47 22.85 16.55
CA LEU A 522 7.37 21.67 17.40
C LEU A 522 8.77 21.12 17.63
N TYR A 523 9.01 20.53 18.78
CA TYR A 523 10.29 19.90 19.07
C TYR A 523 10.11 18.74 20.06
N THR A 524 11.07 17.82 20.09
CA THR A 524 11.14 16.75 21.06
C THR A 524 11.81 17.26 22.32
N LEU A 525 11.20 16.96 23.48
CA LEU A 525 11.73 17.24 24.80
C LEU A 525 12.26 15.94 25.40
N GLU A 526 13.54 15.86 25.64
CA GLU A 526 14.18 14.73 26.31
C GLU A 526 14.26 14.96 27.81
N THR A 527 13.81 13.99 28.60
CA THR A 527 13.76 14.09 30.06
C THR A 527 14.61 13.04 30.75
N SER A 528 14.98 13.28 31.99
CA SER A 528 15.72 12.30 32.82
C SER A 528 14.94 11.00 33.10
N LEU A 529 13.63 10.97 32.82
CA LEU A 529 12.78 9.78 32.98
C LEU A 529 12.91 8.78 31.83
N ASP A 530 13.43 9.19 30.68
CA ASP A 530 13.61 8.32 29.51
C ASP A 530 14.77 7.31 29.67
N TYR A 531 15.56 7.46 30.73
CA TYR A 531 16.71 6.60 31.04
C TYR A 531 16.48 5.68 32.26
N GLN A 532 15.26 5.54 32.78
CA GLN A 532 14.87 4.60 33.85
C GLN A 532 14.01 3.46 33.31
#